data_d5d3ddd38d64a63fcd7653ac9e3aa9ef
#
_entry.id   d5d3ddd38d64a63fcd7653ac9e3aa9ef
#
_cell.length_a   1.000
_cell.length_b   1.000
_cell.length_c   1.000
_cell.angle_alpha   90.00
_cell.angle_beta   90.00
_cell.angle_gamma   90.00
#
_symmetry.space_group_name_H-M   'P 1'
#
loop_
_entity.id
_entity.type
_entity.pdbx_description
1 polymer ?
#
loop_
_entity_poly.entity_id
_entity_poly.type
_entity_poly.pdbx_seq_one_letter_code
_entity_poly.pdbx_strand_id
1 'polypeptide(L)'
;MCEARSSFYNRAKQIELLSLQASSPPTSPGLAVIAADMQEVDAVIARRLASGVPLVGQVSHYIIGAGGKRLRPALLLLTCGALGYQGSQRFNMAAVVEFIHTATLLHDDVVDGSALRRGSATANETFGNPASVLVGDFLYSRAFQMMVDAKDMRIMEVLADATNVIAEGEVLQLMNMHDATLDSAGYLHVIRSKTAKLFEASARAGAILAGASPSLEQACADY
;
A
#
# COMPACT_ATOMS: atom_id res chain seq x y z
N MET A 1 31.70 18.13 1.91
CA MET A 1 30.73 17.33 2.69
C MET A 1 29.68 18.16 3.46
N CYS A 2 29.91 19.40 3.81
CA CYS A 2 28.99 20.26 4.56
C CYS A 2 27.86 20.87 3.68
N GLU A 3 28.18 21.26 2.44
CA GLU A 3 27.22 21.87 1.51
C GLU A 3 26.13 20.90 0.98
N ALA A 4 26.49 19.64 0.79
CA ALA A 4 25.52 18.61 0.40
C ALA A 4 24.46 18.35 1.48
N ARG A 5 24.83 18.42 2.77
CA ARG A 5 23.88 18.28 3.90
C ARG A 5 22.92 19.47 4.01
N SER A 6 23.38 20.68 3.73
CA SER A 6 22.55 21.90 3.74
C SER A 6 21.53 21.91 2.60
N SER A 7 21.92 21.46 1.40
CA SER A 7 21.04 21.34 0.25
C SER A 7 19.93 20.29 0.48
N PHE A 8 20.26 19.15 1.11
CA PHE A 8 19.28 18.13 1.47
C PHE A 8 18.25 18.65 2.49
N TYR A 9 18.73 19.35 3.53
CA TYR A 9 17.86 19.88 4.58
C TYR A 9 16.89 20.96 4.07
N ASN A 10 17.33 21.83 3.17
CA ASN A 10 16.49 22.86 2.56
C ASN A 10 15.46 22.31 1.57
N ARG A 11 15.79 21.26 0.81
CA ARG A 11 14.82 20.55 -0.04
C ARG A 11 13.78 19.82 0.80
N ALA A 12 14.16 19.16 1.89
CA ALA A 12 13.24 18.49 2.79
C ALA A 12 12.20 19.46 3.40
N LYS A 13 12.64 20.66 3.80
CA LYS A 13 11.76 21.70 4.36
C LYS A 13 10.79 22.30 3.32
N GLN A 14 11.20 22.37 2.07
CA GLN A 14 10.36 22.82 0.96
C GLN A 14 9.30 21.77 0.58
N ILE A 15 9.63 20.48 0.71
CA ILE A 15 8.69 19.37 0.50
C ILE A 15 7.67 19.29 1.64
N GLU A 16 8.07 19.56 2.88
CA GLU A 16 7.17 19.60 4.06
C GLU A 16 6.08 20.67 3.92
N LEU A 17 6.39 21.82 3.30
CA LEU A 17 5.43 22.90 3.02
C LEU A 17 4.47 22.58 1.85
N LEU A 18 4.87 21.71 0.94
CA LEU A 18 4.04 21.31 -0.22
C LEU A 18 3.12 20.10 0.10
N SER A 19 3.41 19.31 1.13
CA SER A 19 2.68 18.09 1.48
C SER A 19 1.44 18.31 2.35
N LEU A 20 1.16 19.55 2.78
CA LEU A 20 -0.05 19.91 3.54
C LEU A 20 -1.29 20.15 2.67
N GLN A 21 -1.23 19.89 1.37
CA GLN A 21 -2.44 19.87 0.54
C GLN A 21 -3.16 18.54 0.74
N ALA A 22 -4.22 18.60 1.54
CA ALA A 22 -5.15 17.52 1.77
C ALA A 22 -5.51 16.81 0.45
N SER A 23 -5.43 15.50 0.42
CA SER A 23 -5.93 14.68 -0.68
C SER A 23 -7.36 15.11 -0.99
N SER A 24 -7.62 15.49 -2.25
CA SER A 24 -8.97 15.83 -2.70
C SER A 24 -9.93 14.69 -2.34
N PRO A 25 -11.12 14.97 -1.82
CA PRO A 25 -12.08 13.93 -1.47
C PRO A 25 -12.38 13.05 -2.69
N PRO A 26 -12.71 11.78 -2.49
CA PRO A 26 -12.99 10.86 -3.59
C PRO A 26 -14.11 11.42 -4.46
N THR A 27 -13.80 11.63 -5.74
CA THR A 27 -14.71 12.23 -6.72
C THR A 27 -15.83 11.27 -7.18
N SER A 28 -15.81 10.02 -6.75
CA SER A 28 -16.82 9.01 -7.09
C SER A 28 -17.91 8.95 -6.01
N PRO A 29 -19.21 9.06 -6.39
CA PRO A 29 -20.33 8.95 -5.44
C PRO A 29 -20.28 7.68 -4.58
N GLY A 30 -19.82 6.55 -5.13
CA GLY A 30 -19.71 5.27 -4.42
C GLY A 30 -18.67 5.29 -3.29
N LEU A 31 -17.64 6.13 -3.37
CA LEU A 31 -16.64 6.26 -2.31
C LEU A 31 -17.01 7.30 -1.25
N ALA A 32 -18.04 8.11 -1.49
CA ALA A 32 -18.50 9.10 -0.53
C ALA A 32 -19.00 8.45 0.77
N VAL A 33 -19.54 7.23 0.70
CA VAL A 33 -20.07 6.48 1.85
C VAL A 33 -19.01 6.13 2.88
N ILE A 34 -17.75 6.03 2.47
CA ILE A 34 -16.60 5.70 3.34
C ILE A 34 -15.67 6.90 3.57
N ALA A 35 -16.08 8.13 3.22
CA ALA A 35 -15.21 9.30 3.30
C ALA A 35 -14.70 9.57 4.72
N ALA A 36 -15.56 9.44 5.74
CA ALA A 36 -15.18 9.56 7.14
C ALA A 36 -14.24 8.43 7.59
N ASP A 37 -14.50 7.20 7.18
CA ASP A 37 -13.66 6.04 7.47
C ASP A 37 -12.26 6.19 6.85
N MET A 38 -12.16 6.76 5.64
CA MET A 38 -10.88 7.04 5.00
C MET A 38 -10.05 8.09 5.75
N GLN A 39 -10.68 9.08 6.38
CA GLN A 39 -9.99 10.03 7.26
C GLN A 39 -9.39 9.33 8.48
N GLU A 40 -10.12 8.38 9.07
CA GLU A 40 -9.58 7.55 10.17
C GLU A 40 -8.41 6.69 9.70
N VAL A 41 -8.45 6.12 8.48
CA VAL A 41 -7.32 5.39 7.89
C VAL A 41 -6.11 6.31 7.73
N ASP A 42 -6.28 7.53 7.22
CA ASP A 42 -5.19 8.50 7.09
C ASP A 42 -4.59 8.87 8.45
N ALA A 43 -5.42 9.01 9.50
CA ALA A 43 -4.95 9.24 10.87
C ALA A 43 -4.16 8.03 11.42
N VAL A 44 -4.59 6.79 11.12
CA VAL A 44 -3.84 5.58 11.47
C VAL A 44 -2.50 5.56 10.74
N ILE A 45 -2.48 5.81 9.43
CA ILE A 45 -1.27 5.86 8.62
C ILE A 45 -0.28 6.87 9.21
N ALA A 46 -0.70 8.11 9.44
CA ALA A 46 0.15 9.17 9.99
C ALA A 46 0.77 8.76 11.34
N ARG A 47 -0.03 8.17 12.22
CA ARG A 47 0.42 7.70 13.54
C ARG A 47 1.41 6.54 13.43
N ARG A 48 1.17 5.59 12.52
CA ARG A 48 1.99 4.39 12.33
C ARG A 48 3.28 4.65 11.56
N LEU A 49 3.38 5.74 10.82
CA LEU A 49 4.61 6.19 10.16
C LEU A 49 5.60 6.85 11.11
N ALA A 50 5.21 7.17 12.33
CA ALA A 50 6.11 7.80 13.30
C ALA A 50 7.36 6.93 13.51
N SER A 51 8.54 7.53 13.30
CA SER A 51 9.85 6.92 13.47
C SER A 51 10.83 7.93 14.05
N GLY A 52 11.74 7.47 14.90
CA GLY A 52 12.88 8.28 15.37
C GLY A 52 13.94 8.51 14.29
N VAL A 53 13.82 7.89 13.10
CA VAL A 53 14.74 8.04 11.98
C VAL A 53 14.15 9.03 10.97
N PRO A 54 14.70 10.26 10.83
CA PRO A 54 14.09 11.30 10.01
C PRO A 54 13.87 10.90 8.54
N LEU A 55 14.81 10.16 7.93
CA LEU A 55 14.71 9.74 6.54
C LEU A 55 13.52 8.81 6.29
N VAL A 56 13.18 7.95 7.24
CA VAL A 56 11.99 7.09 7.16
C VAL A 56 10.72 7.95 7.03
N GLY A 57 10.58 8.97 7.89
CA GLY A 57 9.46 9.90 7.82
C GLY A 57 9.38 10.64 6.49
N GLN A 58 10.51 11.17 6.01
CA GLN A 58 10.59 11.94 4.75
C GLN A 58 10.15 11.11 3.55
N VAL A 59 10.72 9.92 3.35
CA VAL A 59 10.39 9.05 2.21
C VAL A 59 8.96 8.53 2.30
N SER A 60 8.53 8.11 3.50
CA SER A 60 7.15 7.61 3.70
C SER A 60 6.11 8.69 3.42
N HIS A 61 6.29 9.91 3.92
CA HIS A 61 5.38 11.02 3.63
C HIS A 61 5.40 11.40 2.15
N TYR A 62 6.58 11.35 1.51
CA TYR A 62 6.71 11.64 0.08
C TYR A 62 5.86 10.69 -0.77
N ILE A 63 6.02 9.37 -0.60
CA ILE A 63 5.31 8.39 -1.41
C ILE A 63 3.80 8.33 -1.10
N ILE A 64 3.41 8.43 0.17
CA ILE A 64 2.00 8.44 0.58
C ILE A 64 1.32 9.74 0.15
N GLY A 65 2.03 10.87 0.24
CA GLY A 65 1.56 12.19 -0.19
C GLY A 65 1.46 12.36 -1.71
N ALA A 66 2.15 11.52 -2.50
CA ALA A 66 2.04 11.51 -3.97
C ALA A 66 0.63 11.17 -4.49
N GLY A 67 -0.30 10.93 -3.59
CA GLY A 67 -1.71 10.68 -3.88
C GLY A 67 -1.99 9.28 -4.40
N GLY A 68 -3.25 9.01 -4.70
CA GLY A 68 -3.72 7.73 -5.22
C GLY A 68 -5.21 7.58 -4.98
N LYS A 69 -5.82 6.64 -5.70
CA LYS A 69 -7.27 6.38 -5.57
C LYS A 69 -7.62 5.63 -4.28
N ARG A 70 -6.63 5.12 -3.55
CA ARG A 70 -6.83 4.36 -2.29
C ARG A 70 -7.87 3.24 -2.41
N LEU A 71 -7.89 2.55 -3.57
CA LEU A 71 -8.92 1.56 -3.88
C LEU A 71 -8.85 0.31 -2.99
N ARG A 72 -7.65 -0.13 -2.60
CA ARG A 72 -7.49 -1.31 -1.75
C ARG A 72 -8.02 -1.10 -0.33
N PRO A 73 -7.60 -0.04 0.40
CA PRO A 73 -8.24 0.29 1.68
C PRO A 73 -9.73 0.57 1.54
N ALA A 74 -10.17 1.23 0.46
CA ALA A 74 -11.58 1.48 0.20
C ALA A 74 -12.38 0.17 0.07
N LEU A 75 -11.87 -0.81 -0.67
CA LEU A 75 -12.52 -2.12 -0.83
C LEU A 75 -12.69 -2.83 0.51
N LEU A 76 -11.66 -2.86 1.35
CA LEU A 76 -11.73 -3.44 2.69
C LEU A 76 -12.84 -2.75 3.52
N LEU A 77 -12.87 -1.41 3.53
CA LEU A 77 -13.87 -0.64 4.29
C LEU A 77 -15.29 -0.89 3.75
N LEU A 78 -15.47 -0.92 2.43
CA LEU A 78 -16.75 -1.21 1.79
C LEU A 78 -17.23 -2.62 2.13
N THR A 79 -16.34 -3.61 2.11
CA THR A 79 -16.69 -4.99 2.51
C THR A 79 -17.08 -5.05 3.98
N CYS A 80 -16.34 -4.41 4.87
CA CYS A 80 -16.73 -4.29 6.29
C CYS A 80 -18.12 -3.68 6.44
N GLY A 81 -18.36 -2.54 5.77
CA GLY A 81 -19.65 -1.84 5.82
C GLY A 81 -20.81 -2.67 5.28
N ALA A 82 -20.62 -3.34 4.14
CA ALA A 82 -21.64 -4.20 3.52
C ALA A 82 -22.01 -5.39 4.41
N LEU A 83 -21.06 -5.90 5.20
CA LEU A 83 -21.26 -7.00 6.14
C LEU A 83 -21.57 -6.55 7.59
N GLY A 84 -21.80 -5.24 7.79
CA GLY A 84 -22.25 -4.68 9.08
C GLY A 84 -21.16 -4.54 10.14
N TYR A 85 -19.89 -4.68 9.79
CA TYR A 85 -18.79 -4.51 10.74
C TYR A 85 -18.45 -3.04 10.98
N GLN A 86 -18.50 -2.62 12.24
CA GLN A 86 -18.23 -1.22 12.67
C GLN A 86 -17.02 -1.10 13.61
N GLY A 87 -16.29 -2.19 13.86
CA GLY A 87 -15.13 -2.20 14.75
C GLY A 87 -13.96 -1.38 14.19
N SER A 88 -13.15 -0.76 15.07
CA SER A 88 -12.03 0.11 14.68
C SER A 88 -10.88 -0.64 13.98
N GLN A 89 -10.82 -1.96 14.06
CA GLN A 89 -9.80 -2.75 13.38
C GLN A 89 -9.87 -2.62 11.86
N ARG A 90 -11.04 -2.25 11.28
CA ARG A 90 -11.14 -1.96 9.84
C ARG A 90 -10.18 -0.87 9.39
N PHE A 91 -9.94 0.15 10.20
CA PHE A 91 -9.01 1.24 9.88
C PHE A 91 -7.56 0.78 9.93
N ASN A 92 -7.21 -0.04 10.92
CA ASN A 92 -5.87 -0.60 11.04
C ASN A 92 -5.57 -1.52 9.85
N MET A 93 -6.49 -2.41 9.48
CA MET A 93 -6.26 -3.34 8.35
C MET A 93 -6.28 -2.63 7.00
N ALA A 94 -7.09 -1.59 6.83
CA ALA A 94 -7.05 -0.73 5.65
C ALA A 94 -5.69 -0.01 5.52
N ALA A 95 -5.12 0.46 6.62
CA ALA A 95 -3.77 1.03 6.64
C ALA A 95 -2.68 -0.02 6.36
N VAL A 96 -2.82 -1.26 6.86
CA VAL A 96 -1.91 -2.38 6.56
C VAL A 96 -1.85 -2.64 5.05
N VAL A 97 -3.01 -2.76 4.41
CA VAL A 97 -3.10 -2.99 2.97
C VAL A 97 -2.43 -1.86 2.18
N GLU A 98 -2.61 -0.61 2.61
CA GLU A 98 -1.96 0.54 1.97
C GLU A 98 -0.45 0.55 2.22
N PHE A 99 0.04 0.12 3.38
CA PHE A 99 1.48 0.00 3.64
C PHE A 99 2.12 -1.09 2.78
N ILE A 100 1.49 -2.27 2.66
CA ILE A 100 1.95 -3.32 1.76
C ILE A 100 2.03 -2.78 0.33
N HIS A 101 0.95 -2.16 -0.16
CA HIS A 101 0.93 -1.57 -1.50
C HIS A 101 2.00 -0.51 -1.71
N THR A 102 2.19 0.38 -0.74
CA THR A 102 3.18 1.46 -0.84
C THR A 102 4.61 0.90 -0.81
N ALA A 103 4.87 -0.13 -0.01
CA ALA A 103 6.15 -0.83 0.00
C ALA A 103 6.47 -1.45 -1.36
N THR A 104 5.50 -2.13 -1.99
CA THR A 104 5.71 -2.67 -3.35
C THR A 104 6.01 -1.56 -4.35
N LEU A 105 5.34 -0.41 -4.28
CA LEU A 105 5.62 0.71 -5.18
C LEU A 105 7.04 1.26 -5.02
N LEU A 106 7.57 1.34 -3.79
CA LEU A 106 8.94 1.78 -3.53
C LEU A 106 9.99 0.81 -4.10
N HIS A 107 9.72 -0.49 -4.02
CA HIS A 107 10.58 -1.52 -4.58
C HIS A 107 10.50 -1.58 -6.10
N ASP A 108 9.29 -1.54 -6.65
CA ASP A 108 9.03 -1.55 -8.09
C ASP A 108 9.73 -0.40 -8.82
N ASP A 109 9.63 0.82 -8.27
CA ASP A 109 10.28 2.00 -8.88
C ASP A 109 11.81 1.81 -9.01
N VAL A 110 12.44 1.09 -8.07
CA VAL A 110 13.86 0.76 -8.13
C VAL A 110 14.13 -0.34 -9.15
N VAL A 111 13.33 -1.42 -9.14
CA VAL A 111 13.49 -2.57 -10.04
C VAL A 111 13.25 -2.17 -11.49
N ASP A 112 12.21 -1.36 -11.74
CA ASP A 112 11.84 -0.89 -13.08
C ASP A 112 12.70 0.30 -13.56
N GLY A 113 13.56 0.88 -12.70
CA GLY A 113 14.32 2.09 -13.01
C GLY A 113 13.43 3.30 -13.32
N SER A 114 12.26 3.36 -12.69
CA SER A 114 11.25 4.38 -12.98
C SER A 114 11.68 5.76 -12.47
N ALA A 115 11.67 6.76 -13.34
CA ALA A 115 11.99 8.15 -12.98
C ALA A 115 10.76 8.95 -12.53
N LEU A 116 9.57 8.57 -13.00
CA LEU A 116 8.32 9.30 -12.73
C LEU A 116 7.20 8.37 -12.28
N ARG A 117 6.43 8.83 -11.27
CA ARG A 117 5.20 8.21 -10.81
C ARG A 117 4.11 9.28 -10.66
N ARG A 118 2.99 9.11 -11.37
CA ARG A 118 1.86 10.05 -11.36
C ARG A 118 2.26 11.51 -11.68
N GLY A 119 3.25 11.69 -12.55
CA GLY A 119 3.74 13.00 -12.97
C GLY A 119 4.76 13.64 -12.01
N SER A 120 5.09 13.01 -10.89
CA SER A 120 6.13 13.44 -9.95
C SER A 120 7.35 12.53 -10.03
N ALA A 121 8.53 12.99 -9.62
CA ALA A 121 9.72 12.15 -9.49
C ALA A 121 9.43 10.99 -8.55
N THR A 122 10.03 9.82 -8.80
CA THR A 122 9.92 8.68 -7.91
C THR A 122 10.75 8.89 -6.62
N ALA A 123 10.49 8.08 -5.60
CA ALA A 123 11.25 8.16 -4.35
C ALA A 123 12.73 7.81 -4.56
N ASN A 124 13.04 6.84 -5.42
CA ASN A 124 14.42 6.47 -5.76
C ASN A 124 15.16 7.60 -6.49
N GLU A 125 14.50 8.37 -7.36
CA GLU A 125 15.09 9.55 -8.00
C GLU A 125 15.34 10.68 -6.99
N THR A 126 14.45 10.85 -6.01
CA THR A 126 14.53 11.95 -5.04
C THR A 126 15.49 11.65 -3.90
N PHE A 127 15.50 10.42 -3.37
CA PHE A 127 16.22 10.01 -2.16
C PHE A 127 17.29 8.93 -2.41
N GLY A 128 17.35 8.38 -3.62
CA GLY A 128 18.24 7.30 -4.02
C GLY A 128 17.66 5.89 -3.76
N ASN A 129 18.14 4.91 -4.56
CA ASN A 129 17.69 3.51 -4.47
C ASN A 129 17.79 2.92 -3.05
N PRO A 130 18.92 3.09 -2.30
CA PRO A 130 19.00 2.51 -0.96
C PRO A 130 17.94 3.03 0.00
N ALA A 131 17.59 4.33 -0.06
CA ALA A 131 16.54 4.89 0.78
C ALA A 131 15.15 4.34 0.41
N SER A 132 14.87 4.23 -0.89
CA SER A 132 13.59 3.66 -1.38
C SER A 132 13.41 2.22 -0.91
N VAL A 133 14.41 1.37 -1.09
CA VAL A 133 14.36 -0.05 -0.67
C VAL A 133 14.17 -0.17 0.83
N LEU A 134 15.04 0.49 1.63
CA LEU A 134 15.00 0.36 3.10
C LEU A 134 13.72 0.92 3.71
N VAL A 135 13.13 1.97 3.13
CA VAL A 135 11.83 2.48 3.59
C VAL A 135 10.69 1.57 3.15
N GLY A 136 10.78 0.93 2.00
CA GLY A 136 9.88 -0.16 1.61
C GLY A 136 9.87 -1.28 2.64
N ASP A 137 11.05 -1.75 3.07
CA ASP A 137 11.21 -2.77 4.13
C ASP A 137 10.63 -2.30 5.47
N PHE A 138 10.82 -1.02 5.82
CA PHE A 138 10.20 -0.44 7.01
C PHE A 138 8.67 -0.50 6.94
N LEU A 139 8.07 -0.14 5.82
CA LEU A 139 6.61 -0.20 5.64
C LEU A 139 6.08 -1.64 5.72
N TYR A 140 6.76 -2.61 5.11
CA TYR A 140 6.44 -4.02 5.26
C TYR A 140 6.51 -4.47 6.72
N SER A 141 7.61 -4.16 7.40
CA SER A 141 7.79 -4.51 8.81
C SER A 141 6.70 -3.88 9.69
N ARG A 142 6.32 -2.64 9.41
CA ARG A 142 5.25 -1.94 10.12
C ARG A 142 3.89 -2.60 9.85
N ALA A 143 3.62 -3.01 8.62
CA ALA A 143 2.41 -3.74 8.26
C ALA A 143 2.31 -5.06 9.05
N PHE A 144 3.40 -5.84 9.14
CA PHE A 144 3.44 -7.07 9.94
C PHE A 144 3.18 -6.81 11.43
N GLN A 145 3.79 -5.77 12.02
CA GLN A 145 3.50 -5.39 13.41
C GLN A 145 2.01 -5.10 13.62
N MET A 146 1.39 -4.37 12.69
CA MET A 146 -0.03 -4.02 12.78
C MET A 146 -0.94 -5.23 12.58
N MET A 147 -0.56 -6.20 11.75
CA MET A 147 -1.28 -7.48 11.62
C MET A 147 -1.23 -8.29 12.92
N VAL A 148 -0.07 -8.34 13.59
CA VAL A 148 0.07 -8.98 14.91
C VAL A 148 -0.81 -8.28 15.96
N ASP A 149 -0.86 -6.94 15.95
CA ASP A 149 -1.71 -6.15 16.87
C ASP A 149 -3.21 -6.48 16.70
N ALA A 150 -3.65 -6.92 15.51
CA ALA A 150 -5.03 -7.33 15.25
C ALA A 150 -5.44 -8.61 15.98
N LYS A 151 -4.47 -9.46 16.36
CA LYS A 151 -4.68 -10.73 17.07
C LYS A 151 -5.63 -11.69 16.35
N ASP A 152 -5.69 -11.61 15.04
CA ASP A 152 -6.47 -12.51 14.19
C ASP A 152 -5.52 -13.22 13.20
N MET A 153 -5.30 -14.53 13.45
CA MET A 153 -4.38 -15.33 12.63
C MET A 153 -4.88 -15.56 11.21
N ARG A 154 -6.20 -15.54 10.98
CA ARG A 154 -6.75 -15.70 9.62
C ARG A 154 -6.43 -14.50 8.76
N ILE A 155 -6.51 -13.29 9.32
CA ILE A 155 -6.09 -12.06 8.62
C ILE A 155 -4.60 -12.10 8.34
N MET A 156 -3.78 -12.56 9.32
CA MET A 156 -2.35 -12.72 9.14
C MET A 156 -2.03 -13.70 8.00
N GLU A 157 -2.68 -14.86 7.94
CA GLU A 157 -2.51 -15.85 6.87
C GLU A 157 -2.84 -15.24 5.51
N VAL A 158 -4.01 -14.64 5.35
CA VAL A 158 -4.46 -14.06 4.07
C VAL A 158 -3.50 -12.99 3.56
N LEU A 159 -3.02 -12.10 4.44
CA LEU A 159 -2.14 -11.02 4.04
C LEU A 159 -0.69 -11.50 3.84
N ALA A 160 -0.22 -12.48 4.62
CA ALA A 160 1.10 -13.10 4.41
C ALA A 160 1.15 -13.87 3.08
N ASP A 161 0.12 -14.68 2.79
CA ASP A 161 0.00 -15.36 1.49
C ASP A 161 -0.06 -14.36 0.33
N ALA A 162 -0.82 -13.27 0.51
CA ALA A 162 -0.90 -12.24 -0.52
C ALA A 162 0.46 -11.59 -0.78
N THR A 163 1.24 -11.28 0.26
CA THR A 163 2.58 -10.70 0.09
C THR A 163 3.54 -11.66 -0.60
N ASN A 164 3.48 -12.96 -0.27
CA ASN A 164 4.28 -13.98 -0.95
C ASN A 164 3.94 -14.08 -2.44
N VAL A 165 2.64 -14.20 -2.76
CA VAL A 165 2.18 -14.28 -4.16
C VAL A 165 2.54 -13.04 -4.97
N ILE A 166 2.49 -11.85 -4.35
CA ILE A 166 2.91 -10.60 -5.00
C ILE A 166 4.41 -10.64 -5.30
N ALA A 167 5.24 -11.04 -4.34
CA ALA A 167 6.68 -11.13 -4.52
C ALA A 167 7.06 -12.13 -5.61
N GLU A 168 6.41 -13.31 -5.66
CA GLU A 168 6.57 -14.29 -6.74
C GLU A 168 6.15 -13.70 -8.10
N GLY A 169 5.05 -12.93 -8.13
CA GLY A 169 4.57 -12.25 -9.35
C GLY A 169 5.56 -11.21 -9.89
N GLU A 170 6.24 -10.47 -9.00
CA GLU A 170 7.30 -9.53 -9.36
C GLU A 170 8.51 -10.26 -9.98
N VAL A 171 8.97 -11.35 -9.35
CA VAL A 171 10.06 -12.16 -9.89
C VAL A 171 9.66 -12.77 -11.23
N LEU A 172 8.44 -13.26 -11.36
CA LEU A 172 7.93 -13.80 -12.61
C LEU A 172 7.88 -12.74 -13.72
N GLN A 173 7.44 -11.53 -13.41
CA GLN A 173 7.49 -10.41 -14.35
C GLN A 173 8.92 -10.12 -14.81
N LEU A 174 9.88 -10.10 -13.89
CA LEU A 174 11.29 -9.87 -14.20
C LEU A 174 11.85 -10.97 -15.12
N MET A 175 11.49 -12.23 -14.87
CA MET A 175 11.90 -13.37 -15.72
C MET A 175 11.30 -13.30 -17.13
N ASN A 176 10.09 -12.75 -17.26
CA ASN A 176 9.37 -12.64 -18.53
C ASN A 176 9.72 -11.37 -19.31
N MET A 177 10.60 -10.51 -18.78
CA MET A 177 11.03 -9.30 -19.49
C MET A 177 11.69 -9.69 -20.82
N HIS A 178 11.23 -9.05 -21.90
CA HIS A 178 11.70 -9.28 -23.28
C HIS A 178 11.38 -10.68 -23.87
N ASP A 179 10.53 -11.47 -23.22
CA ASP A 179 10.04 -12.74 -23.79
C ASP A 179 8.86 -12.48 -24.73
N ALA A 180 9.14 -12.49 -26.04
CA ALA A 180 8.14 -12.32 -27.09
C ALA A 180 7.22 -13.56 -27.25
N THR A 181 7.49 -14.67 -26.56
CA THR A 181 6.72 -15.93 -26.63
C THR A 181 5.71 -16.05 -25.52
N LEU A 182 5.69 -15.10 -24.55
CA LEU A 182 4.74 -15.10 -23.45
C LEU A 182 3.31 -15.08 -23.97
N ASP A 183 2.54 -16.09 -23.63
CA ASP A 183 1.13 -16.19 -24.01
C ASP A 183 0.21 -15.37 -23.09
N SER A 184 -1.08 -15.26 -23.48
CA SER A 184 -2.07 -14.52 -22.68
C SER A 184 -2.29 -15.12 -21.29
N ALA A 185 -2.12 -16.43 -21.11
CA ALA A 185 -2.30 -17.08 -19.81
C ALA A 185 -1.18 -16.70 -18.85
N GLY A 186 0.08 -16.73 -19.32
CA GLY A 186 1.24 -16.28 -18.56
C GLY A 186 1.17 -14.79 -18.20
N TYR A 187 0.76 -13.94 -19.15
CA TYR A 187 0.54 -12.51 -18.89
C TYR A 187 -0.53 -12.26 -17.81
N LEU A 188 -1.68 -12.93 -17.91
CA LEU A 188 -2.74 -12.82 -16.91
C LEU A 188 -2.33 -13.37 -15.56
N HIS A 189 -1.47 -14.40 -15.52
CA HIS A 189 -0.94 -14.91 -14.26
C HIS A 189 -0.12 -13.84 -13.52
N VAL A 190 0.77 -13.14 -14.23
CA VAL A 190 1.52 -12.02 -13.65
C VAL A 190 0.57 -10.94 -13.09
N ILE A 191 -0.44 -10.51 -13.87
CA ILE A 191 -1.40 -9.49 -13.42
C ILE A 191 -2.17 -9.94 -12.18
N ARG A 192 -2.62 -11.18 -12.14
CA ARG A 192 -3.32 -11.74 -10.98
C ARG A 192 -2.44 -11.73 -9.74
N SER A 193 -1.19 -12.19 -9.87
CA SER A 193 -0.25 -12.23 -8.76
C SER A 193 0.15 -10.83 -8.29
N LYS A 194 0.62 -9.98 -9.19
CA LYS A 194 1.15 -8.65 -8.85
C LYS A 194 0.06 -7.67 -8.44
N THR A 195 -1.11 -7.69 -9.08
CA THR A 195 -2.12 -6.63 -8.94
C THR A 195 -3.39 -7.09 -8.25
N ALA A 196 -4.04 -8.17 -8.74
CA ALA A 196 -5.34 -8.59 -8.24
C ALA A 196 -5.26 -9.19 -6.83
N LYS A 197 -4.17 -9.88 -6.51
CA LYS A 197 -4.02 -10.59 -5.22
C LYS A 197 -4.21 -9.71 -4.00
N LEU A 198 -3.72 -8.47 -4.01
CA LEU A 198 -3.92 -7.57 -2.87
C LEU A 198 -5.34 -6.99 -2.81
N PHE A 199 -6.08 -6.92 -3.93
CA PHE A 199 -7.50 -6.61 -3.92
C PHE A 199 -8.31 -7.75 -3.30
N GLU A 200 -8.07 -9.00 -3.75
CA GLU A 200 -8.64 -10.21 -3.14
C GLU A 200 -8.42 -10.23 -1.62
N ALA A 201 -7.17 -10.08 -1.18
CA ALA A 201 -6.82 -10.09 0.23
C ALA A 201 -7.48 -8.95 1.02
N SER A 202 -7.68 -7.78 0.40
CA SER A 202 -8.38 -6.64 1.02
C SER A 202 -9.85 -6.96 1.28
N ALA A 203 -10.55 -7.54 0.30
CA ALA A 203 -11.94 -7.95 0.44
C ALA A 203 -12.10 -9.08 1.47
N ARG A 204 -11.23 -10.09 1.41
CA ARG A 204 -11.20 -11.20 2.38
C ARG A 204 -10.96 -10.72 3.81
N ALA A 205 -9.99 -9.83 4.02
CA ALA A 205 -9.72 -9.27 5.35
C ALA A 205 -10.94 -8.53 5.90
N GLY A 206 -11.65 -7.78 5.07
CA GLY A 206 -12.92 -7.15 5.45
C GLY A 206 -14.00 -8.15 5.85
N ALA A 207 -14.15 -9.26 5.10
CA ALA A 207 -15.09 -10.33 5.40
C ALA A 207 -14.73 -11.08 6.70
N ILE A 208 -13.44 -11.36 6.93
CA ILE A 208 -12.97 -12.00 8.17
C ILE A 208 -13.25 -11.12 9.38
N LEU A 209 -12.95 -9.81 9.31
CA LEU A 209 -13.28 -8.86 10.38
C LEU A 209 -14.77 -8.85 10.71
N ALA A 210 -15.64 -9.01 9.71
CA ALA A 210 -17.09 -9.08 9.88
C ALA A 210 -17.58 -10.43 10.40
N GLY A 211 -16.72 -11.43 10.58
CA GLY A 211 -17.12 -12.77 11.00
C GLY A 211 -17.92 -13.51 9.92
N ALA A 212 -17.69 -13.22 8.65
CA ALA A 212 -18.40 -13.85 7.54
C ALA A 212 -18.23 -15.37 7.51
N SER A 213 -19.23 -16.08 6.96
CA SER A 213 -19.10 -17.50 6.69
C SER A 213 -18.03 -17.78 5.63
N PRO A 214 -17.43 -18.99 5.59
CA PRO A 214 -16.43 -19.32 4.58
C PRO A 214 -16.91 -19.11 3.13
N SER A 215 -18.18 -19.38 2.86
CA SER A 215 -18.78 -19.17 1.53
C SER A 215 -18.89 -17.68 1.17
N LEU A 216 -19.22 -16.84 2.13
CA LEU A 216 -19.33 -15.40 1.91
C LEU A 216 -17.94 -14.74 1.82
N GLU A 217 -16.98 -15.22 2.63
CA GLU A 217 -15.59 -14.81 2.51
C GLU A 217 -15.03 -15.12 1.10
N GLN A 218 -15.31 -16.35 0.60
CA GLN A 218 -14.90 -16.74 -0.75
C GLN A 218 -15.56 -15.85 -1.82
N ALA A 219 -16.85 -15.57 -1.69
CA ALA A 219 -17.55 -14.67 -2.62
C ALA A 219 -16.94 -13.24 -2.63
N CYS A 220 -16.48 -12.74 -1.48
CA CYS A 220 -15.75 -11.46 -1.40
C CYS A 220 -14.37 -11.55 -2.05
N ALA A 221 -13.70 -12.71 -1.97
CA ALA A 221 -12.40 -12.93 -2.60
C ALA A 221 -12.50 -12.99 -4.15
N ASP A 222 -13.59 -13.57 -4.65
CA ASP A 222 -13.83 -13.77 -6.09
C ASP A 222 -14.27 -12.46 -6.78
N TYR A 223 -14.84 -11.50 -6.03
CA TYR A 223 -15.26 -10.19 -6.52
C TYR A 223 -14.08 -9.30 -6.87
#